data_9f50c37c99da79dd672e7618450a6ebe
#
_entry.id   9f50c37c99da79dd672e7618450a6ebe
#
_cell.length_a   1.000
_cell.length_b   1.000
_cell.length_c   1.000
_cell.angle_alpha   90.00
_cell.angle_beta   90.00
_cell.angle_gamma   90.00
#
_symmetry.space_group_name_H-M   'P 1'
#
loop_
_entity.id
_entity.type
_entity.pdbx_description
1 polymer ?
#
loop_
_entity_poly.entity_id
_entity_poly.type
_entity_poly.pdbx_seq_one_letter_code
_entity_poly.pdbx_strand_id
1 'polypeptide(L)'
;LNKFGFGMLIGYCGYYVLGYFIFKNKNKISQKLECIIYAVGIVSLATTIVLEGRITPELQAADFVKQYLKPNVILFSAAIYTFFVVRVSRFRFSDRTIRLFGRLTEFGFGVYILHAIVNEFASFVPLPQPISHPYLVLVVLTVIIYAVSLALTWLIRKIPYVGKRIT
;
A
#
# COMPACT_ATOMS: atom_id res chain seq x y z
N LEU A 1 6.75 -12.85 -26.20
CA LEU A 1 7.46 -13.10 -24.92
C LEU A 1 7.29 -11.98 -23.85
N ASN A 2 6.52 -10.92 -24.14
CA ASN A 2 6.25 -9.81 -23.19
C ASN A 2 5.07 -10.06 -22.22
N LYS A 3 4.56 -11.28 -22.11
CA LYS A 3 3.40 -11.60 -21.26
C LYS A 3 3.73 -11.92 -19.81
N PHE A 4 4.98 -12.12 -19.47
CA PHE A 4 5.40 -12.26 -18.08
C PHE A 4 6.04 -10.95 -17.64
N GLY A 5 5.41 -10.28 -16.65
CA GLY A 5 5.79 -8.98 -16.12
C GLY A 5 7.15 -8.89 -15.44
N PHE A 6 8.23 -9.34 -16.10
CA PHE A 6 9.60 -9.23 -15.61
C PHE A 6 9.97 -7.78 -15.25
N GLY A 7 9.52 -6.81 -16.04
CA GLY A 7 9.71 -5.39 -15.74
C GLY A 7 9.03 -4.94 -14.45
N MET A 8 7.87 -5.52 -14.14
CA MET A 8 7.13 -5.29 -12.90
C MET A 8 7.89 -5.86 -11.69
N LEU A 9 8.44 -7.06 -11.83
CA LEU A 9 9.21 -7.74 -10.78
C LEU A 9 10.49 -6.96 -10.43
N ILE A 10 11.22 -6.49 -11.44
CA ILE A 10 12.41 -5.65 -11.26
C ILE A 10 12.07 -4.34 -10.57
N GLY A 11 10.95 -3.71 -10.93
CA GLY A 11 10.48 -2.48 -10.30
C GLY A 11 10.14 -2.65 -8.82
N TYR A 12 9.48 -3.73 -8.44
CA TYR A 12 9.20 -4.03 -7.02
C TYR A 12 10.47 -4.33 -6.23
N CYS A 13 11.47 -5.00 -6.83
CA CYS A 13 12.79 -5.15 -6.22
C CYS A 13 13.43 -3.79 -5.93
N GLY A 14 13.25 -2.80 -6.81
CA GLY A 14 13.72 -1.43 -6.61
C GLY A 14 13.14 -0.78 -5.35
N TYR A 15 11.84 -0.94 -5.09
CA TYR A 15 11.21 -0.46 -3.86
C TYR A 15 11.79 -1.13 -2.61
N TYR A 16 12.04 -2.42 -2.67
CA TYR A 16 12.64 -3.15 -1.55
C TYR A 16 14.05 -2.63 -1.23
N VAL A 17 14.88 -2.47 -2.27
CA VAL A 17 16.24 -1.92 -2.12
C VAL A 17 16.21 -0.49 -1.58
N LEU A 18 15.31 0.36 -2.09
CA LEU A 18 15.12 1.73 -1.60
C LEU A 18 14.70 1.74 -0.13
N GLY A 19 13.73 0.90 0.24
CA GLY A 19 13.28 0.76 1.62
C GLY A 19 14.40 0.33 2.56
N TYR A 20 15.18 -0.68 2.16
CA TYR A 20 16.35 -1.14 2.92
C TYR A 20 17.41 -0.04 3.07
N PHE A 21 17.69 0.70 2.01
CA PHE A 21 18.64 1.81 2.03
C PHE A 21 18.21 2.92 3.02
N ILE A 22 16.95 3.33 2.99
CA ILE A 22 16.40 4.31 3.93
C ILE A 22 16.49 3.78 5.37
N PHE A 23 16.09 2.53 5.60
CA PHE A 23 16.14 1.91 6.92
C PHE A 23 17.56 1.85 7.48
N LYS A 24 18.52 1.41 6.68
CA LYS A 24 19.94 1.31 7.06
C LYS A 24 20.55 2.67 7.41
N ASN A 25 20.14 3.72 6.69
CA ASN A 25 20.69 5.07 6.87
C ASN A 25 19.81 5.98 7.74
N LYS A 26 18.75 5.48 8.39
CA LYS A 26 17.80 6.29 9.16
C LYS A 26 18.44 7.21 10.19
N ASN A 27 19.52 6.77 10.83
CA ASN A 27 20.23 7.54 11.85
C ASN A 27 21.14 8.64 11.26
N LYS A 28 21.43 8.59 9.94
CA LYS A 28 22.22 9.58 9.21
C LYS A 28 21.35 10.64 8.55
N ILE A 29 20.04 10.45 8.52
CA ILE A 29 19.10 11.41 7.90
C ILE A 29 19.02 12.62 8.85
N SER A 30 19.61 13.74 8.39
CA SER A 30 19.54 15.00 9.12
C SER A 30 18.12 15.59 9.01
N GLN A 31 17.76 16.45 9.96
CA GLN A 31 16.45 17.11 9.96
C GLN A 31 16.19 17.92 8.68
N LYS A 32 17.23 18.53 8.10
CA LYS A 32 17.13 19.24 6.81
C LYS A 32 16.79 18.29 5.66
N LEU A 33 17.48 17.15 5.58
CA LEU A 33 17.24 16.14 4.56
C LEU A 33 15.83 15.52 4.70
N GLU A 34 15.39 15.30 5.93
CA GLU A 34 14.04 14.83 6.24
C GLU A 34 12.96 15.78 5.71
N CYS A 35 13.12 17.11 5.95
CA CYS A 35 12.20 18.12 5.43
C CYS A 35 12.18 18.15 3.89
N ILE A 36 13.34 18.01 3.24
CA ILE A 36 13.43 17.96 1.77
C ILE A 36 12.68 16.72 1.25
N ILE A 37 12.88 15.54 1.83
CA ILE A 37 12.20 14.31 1.42
C ILE A 37 10.69 14.49 1.53
N TYR A 38 10.18 15.07 2.61
CA TYR A 38 8.75 15.30 2.78
C TYR A 38 8.20 16.34 1.81
N ALA A 39 8.92 17.43 1.58
CA ALA A 39 8.52 18.44 0.60
C ALA A 39 8.42 17.84 -0.81
N VAL A 40 9.42 17.05 -1.23
CA VAL A 40 9.41 16.33 -2.51
C VAL A 40 8.26 15.36 -2.57
N GLY A 41 7.96 14.63 -1.50
CA GLY A 41 6.82 13.72 -1.42
C GLY A 41 5.49 14.43 -1.59
N ILE A 42 5.29 15.57 -0.90
CA ILE A 42 4.06 16.38 -1.01
C ILE A 42 3.91 16.95 -2.43
N VAL A 43 4.98 17.48 -3.02
CA VAL A 43 4.96 17.98 -4.40
C VAL A 43 4.63 16.85 -5.38
N SER A 44 5.19 15.66 -5.18
CA SER A 44 4.90 14.47 -6.00
C SER A 44 3.44 14.05 -5.91
N LEU A 45 2.86 14.06 -4.71
CA LEU A 45 1.44 13.79 -4.51
C LEU A 45 0.56 14.85 -5.20
N ALA A 46 0.86 16.14 -4.99
CA ALA A 46 0.14 17.25 -5.63
C ALA A 46 0.20 17.15 -7.16
N THR A 47 1.37 16.83 -7.69
CA THR A 47 1.56 16.61 -9.14
C THR A 47 0.69 15.47 -9.64
N THR A 48 0.61 14.36 -8.90
CA THR A 48 -0.25 13.22 -9.26
C THR A 48 -1.71 13.65 -9.31
N ILE A 49 -2.21 14.34 -8.29
CA ILE A 49 -3.61 14.79 -8.20
C ILE A 49 -3.94 15.76 -9.33
N VAL A 50 -3.04 16.74 -9.61
CA VAL A 50 -3.26 17.72 -10.67
C VAL A 50 -3.24 17.07 -12.05
N LEU A 51 -2.33 16.15 -12.31
CA LEU A 51 -2.26 15.44 -13.58
C LEU A 51 -3.49 14.55 -13.78
N GLU A 52 -3.92 13.81 -12.76
CA GLU A 52 -5.14 13.00 -12.84
C GLU A 52 -6.40 13.85 -13.07
N GLY A 53 -6.49 15.01 -12.42
CA GLY A 53 -7.64 15.91 -12.57
C GLY A 53 -7.69 16.67 -13.89
N ARG A 54 -6.56 16.83 -14.58
CA ARG A 54 -6.47 17.57 -15.86
C ARG A 54 -6.42 16.68 -17.09
N ILE A 55 -6.02 15.43 -16.94
CA ILE A 55 -6.00 14.47 -18.05
C ILE A 55 -7.43 13.94 -18.21
N THR A 56 -8.12 14.49 -19.21
CA THR A 56 -9.47 14.05 -19.58
C THR A 56 -9.53 12.56 -19.89
N PRO A 57 -10.69 11.91 -19.66
CA PRO A 57 -10.87 10.46 -19.87
C PRO A 57 -10.51 9.95 -21.26
N GLU A 58 -10.46 10.83 -22.25
CA GLU A 58 -10.19 10.51 -23.66
C GLU A 58 -8.71 10.15 -23.94
N LEU A 59 -7.78 10.55 -23.11
CA LEU A 59 -6.40 10.09 -23.23
C LEU A 59 -6.17 8.94 -22.25
N GLN A 60 -5.86 7.74 -22.76
CA GLN A 60 -5.33 6.58 -22.01
C GLN A 60 -4.07 6.90 -21.19
N ALA A 61 -3.69 8.16 -21.13
CA ALA A 61 -2.62 8.72 -20.32
C ALA A 61 -2.89 8.66 -18.80
N ALA A 62 -4.14 8.48 -18.37
CA ALA A 62 -4.48 8.31 -16.95
C ALA A 62 -3.80 7.05 -16.36
N ASP A 63 -3.70 5.97 -17.14
CA ASP A 63 -2.97 4.77 -16.71
C ASP A 63 -1.47 5.02 -16.61
N PHE A 64 -0.94 5.99 -17.35
CA PHE A 64 0.46 6.34 -17.27
C PHE A 64 0.84 6.95 -15.91
N VAL A 65 -0.02 7.77 -15.31
CA VAL A 65 0.24 8.45 -14.03
C VAL A 65 0.06 7.52 -12.83
N LYS A 66 -0.85 6.55 -12.94
CA LYS A 66 -1.19 5.59 -11.87
C LYS A 66 -0.23 4.42 -11.73
N GLN A 67 0.66 4.22 -12.70
CA GLN A 67 1.60 3.10 -12.64
C GLN A 67 2.54 3.21 -11.44
N TYR A 68 2.65 2.16 -10.67
CA TYR A 68 3.44 2.07 -9.42
C TYR A 68 4.94 2.39 -9.59
N LEU A 69 5.47 2.31 -10.81
CA LEU A 69 6.89 2.55 -11.13
C LEU A 69 7.15 3.97 -11.64
N LYS A 70 6.19 4.87 -11.54
CA LYS A 70 6.41 6.27 -11.93
C LYS A 70 7.17 7.04 -10.86
N PRO A 71 8.04 7.98 -11.25
CA PRO A 71 8.88 8.72 -10.31
C PRO A 71 8.09 9.41 -9.19
N ASN A 72 6.94 9.99 -9.52
CA ASN A 72 6.04 10.62 -8.55
C ASN A 72 5.56 9.64 -7.47
N VAL A 73 5.16 8.43 -7.85
CA VAL A 73 4.70 7.40 -6.90
C VAL A 73 5.87 6.89 -6.05
N ILE A 74 7.05 6.68 -6.66
CA ILE A 74 8.26 6.25 -5.95
C ILE A 74 8.67 7.29 -4.90
N LEU A 75 8.72 8.58 -5.29
CA LEU A 75 9.12 9.67 -4.38
C LEU A 75 8.13 9.83 -3.22
N PHE A 76 6.84 9.77 -3.49
CA PHE A 76 5.81 9.83 -2.46
C PHE A 76 5.89 8.63 -1.51
N SER A 77 6.05 7.42 -2.03
CA SER A 77 6.23 6.20 -1.24
C SER A 77 7.49 6.27 -0.36
N ALA A 78 8.60 6.76 -0.90
CA ALA A 78 9.83 6.98 -0.14
C ALA A 78 9.65 7.99 0.99
N ALA A 79 8.91 9.07 0.77
CA ALA A 79 8.61 10.07 1.79
C ALA A 79 7.76 9.48 2.93
N ILE A 80 6.70 8.74 2.61
CA ILE A 80 5.87 8.04 3.61
C ILE A 80 6.71 7.03 4.39
N TYR A 81 7.49 6.21 3.70
CA TYR A 81 8.33 5.21 4.37
C TYR A 81 9.35 5.87 5.31
N THR A 82 10.00 6.95 4.86
CA THR A 82 10.93 7.74 5.69
C THR A 82 10.23 8.28 6.94
N PHE A 83 9.00 8.78 6.81
CA PHE A 83 8.21 9.25 7.95
C PHE A 83 8.01 8.13 8.99
N PHE A 84 7.59 6.96 8.57
CA PHE A 84 7.41 5.83 9.49
C PHE A 84 8.72 5.39 10.14
N VAL A 85 9.79 5.27 9.36
CA VAL A 85 11.08 4.76 9.85
C VAL A 85 11.80 5.78 10.75
N VAL A 86 11.68 7.09 10.47
CA VAL A 86 12.43 8.12 11.22
C VAL A 86 11.59 8.71 12.34
N ARG A 87 10.31 9.04 12.10
CA ARG A 87 9.46 9.71 13.10
C ARG A 87 8.68 8.74 13.95
N VAL A 88 7.90 7.87 13.31
CA VAL A 88 7.00 6.96 14.04
C VAL A 88 7.80 5.98 14.90
N SER A 89 8.96 5.53 14.44
CA SER A 89 9.84 4.63 15.24
C SER A 89 10.40 5.26 16.53
N ARG A 90 10.35 6.59 16.65
CA ARG A 90 10.78 7.30 17.88
C ARG A 90 9.68 7.35 18.95
N PHE A 91 8.43 7.10 18.58
CA PHE A 91 7.33 7.07 19.55
C PHE A 91 7.39 5.78 20.37
N ARG A 92 7.27 5.93 21.67
CA ARG A 92 7.10 4.80 22.58
C ARG A 92 5.62 4.43 22.60
N PHE A 93 5.29 3.37 21.90
CA PHE A 93 3.93 2.83 21.94
C PHE A 93 3.72 2.01 23.22
N SER A 94 2.48 2.01 23.73
CA SER A 94 2.09 1.13 24.84
C SER A 94 2.26 -0.34 24.43
N ASP A 95 2.57 -1.21 25.41
CA ASP A 95 2.70 -2.65 25.20
C ASP A 95 1.43 -3.28 24.61
N ARG A 96 0.27 -2.71 24.91
CA ARG A 96 -1.01 -3.13 24.29
C ARG A 96 -1.02 -2.85 22.81
N THR A 97 -0.57 -1.67 22.41
CA THR A 97 -0.49 -1.22 21.01
C THR A 97 0.51 -2.08 20.24
N ILE A 98 1.69 -2.35 20.82
CA ILE A 98 2.71 -3.20 20.21
C ILE A 98 2.18 -4.62 19.99
N ARG A 99 1.50 -5.21 20.98
CA ARG A 99 0.88 -6.54 20.81
C ARG A 99 -0.22 -6.56 19.76
N LEU A 100 -1.04 -5.50 19.68
CA LEU A 100 -2.08 -5.39 18.67
C LEU A 100 -1.48 -5.34 17.25
N PHE A 101 -0.51 -4.45 17.04
CA PHE A 101 0.18 -4.35 15.74
C PHE A 101 0.95 -5.62 15.40
N GLY A 102 1.59 -6.28 16.37
CA GLY A 102 2.24 -7.57 16.17
C GLY A 102 1.26 -8.62 15.63
N ARG A 103 0.10 -8.75 16.26
CA ARG A 103 -0.96 -9.66 15.79
C ARG A 103 -1.46 -9.30 14.38
N LEU A 104 -1.70 -8.01 14.12
CA LEU A 104 -2.14 -7.56 12.79
C LEU A 104 -1.09 -7.86 11.72
N THR A 105 0.20 -7.70 12.05
CA THR A 105 1.31 -7.99 11.12
C THR A 105 1.40 -9.49 10.81
N GLU A 106 1.15 -10.35 11.80
CA GLU A 106 1.10 -11.80 11.58
C GLU A 106 0.04 -12.22 10.55
N PHE A 107 -1.08 -11.49 10.49
CA PHE A 107 -2.14 -11.72 9.50
C PHE A 107 -1.88 -11.00 8.17
N GLY A 108 -0.97 -10.02 8.16
CA GLY A 108 -0.77 -9.11 7.05
C GLY A 108 -0.46 -9.81 5.72
N PHE A 109 0.37 -10.85 5.75
CA PHE A 109 0.72 -11.61 4.55
C PHE A 109 -0.49 -12.39 3.98
N GLY A 110 -1.26 -13.04 4.86
CA GLY A 110 -2.46 -13.75 4.45
C GLY A 110 -3.52 -12.80 3.87
N VAL A 111 -3.74 -11.67 4.53
CA VAL A 111 -4.64 -10.62 4.03
C VAL A 111 -4.17 -10.09 2.68
N TYR A 112 -2.86 -9.87 2.51
CA TYR A 112 -2.29 -9.40 1.25
C TYR A 112 -2.55 -10.36 0.08
N ILE A 113 -2.48 -11.66 0.30
CA ILE A 113 -2.79 -12.64 -0.75
C ILE A 113 -4.30 -12.71 -0.99
N LEU A 114 -5.08 -12.79 0.08
CA LEU A 114 -6.52 -13.05 -0.03
C LEU A 114 -7.32 -11.84 -0.50
N HIS A 115 -6.88 -10.59 -0.23
CA HIS A 115 -7.63 -9.41 -0.66
C HIS A 115 -7.80 -9.35 -2.18
N ALA A 116 -6.82 -9.83 -2.95
CA ALA A 116 -6.91 -9.85 -4.41
C ALA A 116 -8.03 -10.79 -4.88
N ILE A 117 -8.13 -11.97 -4.25
CA ILE A 117 -9.17 -12.96 -4.52
C ILE A 117 -10.53 -12.41 -4.10
N VAL A 118 -10.62 -11.86 -2.88
CA VAL A 118 -11.87 -11.28 -2.36
C VAL A 118 -12.34 -10.12 -3.22
N ASN A 119 -11.42 -9.27 -3.70
CA ASN A 119 -11.74 -8.17 -4.59
C ASN A 119 -12.30 -8.65 -5.95
N GLU A 120 -11.74 -9.72 -6.49
CA GLU A 120 -12.26 -10.35 -7.71
C GLU A 120 -13.69 -10.86 -7.50
N PHE A 121 -13.96 -11.55 -6.40
CA PHE A 121 -15.31 -11.97 -6.06
C PHE A 121 -16.26 -10.78 -5.79
N ALA A 122 -15.78 -9.72 -5.16
CA ALA A 122 -16.58 -8.53 -4.92
C ALA A 122 -17.00 -7.82 -6.22
N SER A 123 -16.23 -7.96 -7.29
CA SER A 123 -16.56 -7.38 -8.60
C SER A 123 -17.80 -7.99 -9.26
N PHE A 124 -18.17 -9.22 -8.87
CA PHE A 124 -19.40 -9.88 -9.34
C PHE A 124 -20.65 -9.41 -8.60
N VAL A 125 -20.49 -8.68 -7.48
CA VAL A 125 -21.66 -8.15 -6.74
C VAL A 125 -22.12 -6.85 -7.38
N PRO A 126 -23.33 -6.78 -7.93
CA PRO A 126 -23.83 -5.56 -8.55
C PRO A 126 -24.01 -4.48 -7.47
N LEU A 127 -23.33 -3.35 -7.66
CA LEU A 127 -23.52 -2.20 -6.79
C LEU A 127 -24.83 -1.49 -7.15
N PRO A 128 -25.62 -1.04 -6.15
CA PRO A 128 -26.83 -0.29 -6.39
C PRO A 128 -26.52 1.01 -7.16
N GLN A 129 -27.24 1.24 -8.25
CA GLN A 129 -27.15 2.45 -9.06
C GLN A 129 -28.42 3.31 -8.83
N PRO A 130 -28.32 4.66 -8.80
CA PRO A 130 -27.12 5.48 -8.89
C PRO A 130 -26.33 5.59 -7.56
N ILE A 131 -25.01 5.61 -7.65
CA ILE A 131 -24.14 5.77 -6.48
C ILE A 131 -24.10 7.26 -6.11
N SER A 132 -24.83 7.66 -5.08
CA SER A 132 -24.88 9.06 -4.63
C SER A 132 -23.54 9.56 -4.05
N HIS A 133 -22.75 8.68 -3.47
CA HIS A 133 -21.48 9.02 -2.81
C HIS A 133 -20.37 8.00 -3.15
N PRO A 134 -19.72 8.11 -4.31
CA PRO A 134 -18.75 7.11 -4.77
C PRO A 134 -17.56 6.93 -3.84
N TYR A 135 -17.07 8.00 -3.23
CA TYR A 135 -15.95 7.93 -2.28
C TYR A 135 -16.32 7.17 -0.99
N LEU A 136 -17.54 7.33 -0.50
CA LEU A 136 -18.02 6.64 0.70
C LEU A 136 -18.18 5.15 0.42
N VAL A 137 -18.73 4.79 -0.74
CA VAL A 137 -18.83 3.40 -1.20
C VAL A 137 -17.46 2.75 -1.33
N LEU A 138 -16.49 3.47 -1.88
CA LEU A 138 -15.11 2.96 -2.00
C LEU A 138 -14.51 2.64 -0.62
N VAL A 139 -14.65 3.55 0.35
CA VAL A 139 -14.14 3.34 1.72
C VAL A 139 -14.82 2.14 2.37
N VAL A 140 -16.15 2.05 2.28
CA VAL A 140 -16.92 0.94 2.86
C VAL A 140 -16.52 -0.39 2.22
N LEU A 141 -16.42 -0.45 0.88
CA LEU A 141 -15.96 -1.65 0.19
C LEU A 141 -14.55 -2.07 0.61
N THR A 142 -13.63 -1.12 0.72
CA THR A 142 -12.25 -1.40 1.17
C THR A 142 -12.24 -2.00 2.56
N VAL A 143 -13.03 -1.47 3.49
CA VAL A 143 -13.15 -2.01 4.86
C VAL A 143 -13.75 -3.41 4.84
N ILE A 144 -14.79 -3.65 4.04
CA ILE A 144 -15.42 -4.97 3.91
C ILE A 144 -14.43 -5.99 3.34
N ILE A 145 -13.75 -5.66 2.24
CA ILE A 145 -12.76 -6.53 1.61
C ILE A 145 -11.65 -6.89 2.61
N TYR A 146 -11.15 -5.88 3.34
CA TYR A 146 -10.14 -6.10 4.37
C TYR A 146 -10.63 -7.02 5.49
N ALA A 147 -11.83 -6.78 6.01
CA ALA A 147 -12.44 -7.58 7.09
C ALA A 147 -12.68 -9.04 6.66
N VAL A 148 -13.19 -9.26 5.45
CA VAL A 148 -13.40 -10.60 4.89
C VAL A 148 -12.05 -11.31 4.69
N SER A 149 -11.05 -10.61 4.15
CA SER A 149 -9.70 -11.17 3.95
C SER A 149 -9.05 -11.54 5.29
N LEU A 150 -9.26 -10.74 6.33
CA LEU A 150 -8.78 -11.01 7.68
C LEU A 150 -9.45 -12.25 8.28
N ALA A 151 -10.78 -12.34 8.13
CA ALA A 151 -11.55 -13.50 8.60
C ALA A 151 -11.14 -14.79 7.90
N LEU A 152 -10.96 -14.74 6.58
CA LEU A 152 -10.46 -15.88 5.80
C LEU A 152 -9.05 -16.29 6.21
N THR A 153 -8.15 -15.33 6.41
CA THR A 153 -6.79 -15.59 6.91
C THR A 153 -6.83 -16.28 8.26
N TRP A 154 -7.69 -15.82 9.17
CA TRP A 154 -7.87 -16.43 10.49
C TRP A 154 -8.40 -17.86 10.39
N LEU A 155 -9.38 -18.11 9.50
CA LEU A 155 -9.91 -19.45 9.25
C LEU A 155 -8.84 -20.41 8.70
N ILE A 156 -8.06 -19.95 7.72
CA ILE A 156 -6.99 -20.76 7.10
C ILE A 156 -5.91 -21.10 8.14
N ARG A 157 -5.58 -20.18 9.04
CA ARG A 157 -4.61 -20.44 10.11
C ARG A 157 -5.07 -21.49 11.14
N LYS A 158 -6.37 -21.73 11.25
CA LYS A 158 -6.91 -22.84 12.08
C LYS A 158 -6.68 -24.22 11.49
N ILE A 159 -6.38 -24.31 10.20
CA ILE A 159 -6.08 -25.57 9.53
C ILE A 159 -4.64 -25.99 9.91
N PRO A 160 -4.45 -27.09 10.64
CA PRO A 160 -3.15 -27.43 11.25
C PRO A 160 -2.01 -27.66 10.26
N TYR A 161 -2.31 -28.01 9.01
CA TYR A 161 -1.31 -28.22 7.97
C TYR A 161 -0.81 -26.93 7.30
N VAL A 162 -1.67 -25.91 7.19
CA VAL A 162 -1.39 -24.66 6.48
C VAL A 162 -0.89 -23.59 7.43
N GLY A 163 -1.45 -23.55 8.64
CA GLY A 163 -1.12 -22.55 9.66
C GLY A 163 0.35 -22.55 10.10
N LYS A 164 1.02 -23.71 10.09
CA LYS A 164 2.45 -23.84 10.44
C LYS A 164 3.43 -23.39 9.33
N ARG A 165 2.96 -23.16 8.09
CA ARG A 165 3.82 -22.77 6.95
C ARG A 165 3.65 -21.32 6.53
N ILE A 166 2.68 -20.59 7.09
CA ILE A 166 2.39 -19.17 6.76
C ILE A 166 2.86 -18.24 7.89
N THR A 167 3.40 -18.79 8.94
CA THR A 167 4.18 -18.08 9.98
C THR A 167 5.65 -18.30 9.68
#